data_72d18fba1166bba2a81616ae9d9322cd
#
_entry.id   72d18fba1166bba2a81616ae9d9322cd
#
_cell.length_a   1.000
_cell.length_b   1.000
_cell.length_c   1.000
_cell.angle_alpha   90.00
_cell.angle_beta   90.00
_cell.angle_gamma   90.00
#
_symmetry.space_group_name_H-M   'P 1'
#
loop_
_entity.id
_entity.type
_entity.pdbx_description
1 polymer ?
#
loop_
_entity_poly.entity_id
_entity_poly.type
_entity_poly.pdbx_seq_one_letter_code
_entity_poly.pdbx_strand_id
1 'polypeptide(L)'
;NKKLLALLAVAAVGVSVAGATPQTQFNKGEFQVDLGAAHSKAKTDSFNADAKWNFDGAVTYGFTDKTALQYQYHGLNDKLNGTSFSDKMHEVNVVQSLNKNFAVYGGYAHISGDDFAKANNIAQVGVIGKANLGSKVEVYGKAGVGTKKTSTWEAGLGYKVNEDWDINAGYRYINTKRTADENISFQGPVVGLSYRFGGQKSVAPVYTPAPA
;
A
#
# COMPACT_ATOMS: atom_id res chain seq x y z
N ASN A 1 -9.70 -12.15 20.85
CA ASN A 1 -9.99 -12.83 19.59
C ASN A 1 -11.26 -12.34 18.88
N LYS A 2 -12.11 -11.50 19.53
CA LYS A 2 -13.24 -10.84 18.86
C LYS A 2 -12.80 -9.86 17.77
N LYS A 3 -11.58 -9.29 17.87
CA LYS A 3 -11.00 -8.38 16.87
C LYS A 3 -10.56 -9.12 15.59
N LEU A 4 -10.09 -10.37 15.72
CA LEU A 4 -9.73 -11.23 14.57
C LEU A 4 -10.97 -11.72 13.81
N LEU A 5 -12.06 -12.02 14.57
CA LEU A 5 -13.36 -12.38 14.00
C LEU A 5 -14.01 -11.21 13.24
N ALA A 6 -13.84 -9.97 13.72
CA ALA A 6 -14.31 -8.78 13.01
C ALA A 6 -13.56 -8.57 11.69
N LEU A 7 -12.25 -8.86 11.65
CA LEU A 7 -11.45 -8.80 10.43
C LEU A 7 -11.91 -9.84 9.39
N LEU A 8 -12.22 -11.06 9.85
CA LEU A 8 -12.77 -12.14 9.00
C LEU A 8 -14.22 -11.86 8.55
N ALA A 9 -15.02 -11.18 9.38
CA ALA A 9 -16.39 -10.82 9.03
C ALA A 9 -16.44 -9.71 7.95
N VAL A 10 -15.51 -8.77 7.95
CA VAL A 10 -15.38 -7.73 6.91
C VAL A 10 -15.01 -8.37 5.55
N ALA A 11 -14.19 -9.41 5.56
CA ALA A 11 -13.88 -10.17 4.34
C ALA A 11 -15.07 -10.97 3.78
N ALA A 12 -16.06 -11.31 4.64
CA ALA A 12 -17.24 -12.10 4.24
C ALA A 12 -18.38 -11.27 3.65
N VAL A 13 -18.39 -9.94 3.80
CA VAL A 13 -19.51 -9.08 3.36
C VAL A 13 -19.37 -8.60 1.90
N GLY A 14 -18.45 -9.16 1.11
CA GLY A 14 -18.39 -8.92 -0.34
C GLY A 14 -18.10 -7.46 -0.76
N VAL A 15 -17.70 -6.60 0.18
CA VAL A 15 -17.19 -5.26 -0.13
C VAL A 15 -15.71 -5.41 -0.43
N SER A 16 -15.37 -5.45 -1.69
CA SER A 16 -13.99 -5.40 -2.16
C SER A 16 -13.42 -4.02 -1.85
N VAL A 17 -12.70 -3.91 -0.74
CA VAL A 17 -12.08 -2.67 -0.25
C VAL A 17 -10.56 -2.86 -0.31
N ALA A 18 -9.84 -1.92 -0.85
CA ALA A 18 -8.42 -2.11 -1.11
C ALA A 18 -7.56 -0.89 -1.10
N GLY A 19 -6.32 -1.09 -0.74
CA GLY A 19 -5.24 -0.11 -0.73
C GLY A 19 -4.97 0.41 0.68
N ALA A 20 -3.70 0.35 1.08
CA ALA A 20 -3.24 0.93 2.32
C ALA A 20 -3.16 2.44 2.22
N THR A 21 -3.63 3.19 3.21
CA THR A 21 -3.15 4.55 3.37
C THR A 21 -1.69 4.49 3.83
N PRO A 22 -0.70 4.90 3.01
CA PRO A 22 0.70 4.85 3.39
C PRO A 22 0.95 5.64 4.67
N GLN A 23 1.76 5.09 5.58
CA GLN A 23 2.03 5.73 6.87
C GLN A 23 3.39 6.42 6.87
N THR A 24 3.46 7.57 7.54
CA THR A 24 4.69 8.34 7.78
C THR A 24 5.09 8.34 9.26
N GLN A 25 4.24 7.81 10.13
CA GLN A 25 4.48 7.66 11.57
C GLN A 25 4.07 6.25 11.99
N PHE A 26 4.76 5.72 12.96
CA PHE A 26 4.54 4.38 13.49
C PHE A 26 4.47 4.44 15.02
N ASN A 27 3.90 3.42 15.65
CA ASN A 27 4.02 3.19 17.09
C ASN A 27 4.76 1.85 17.29
N LYS A 28 5.66 1.82 18.24
CA LYS A 28 6.38 0.59 18.57
C LYS A 28 5.41 -0.53 18.97
N GLY A 29 5.53 -1.69 18.32
CA GLY A 29 4.68 -2.86 18.55
C GLY A 29 3.29 -2.78 17.90
N GLU A 30 3.00 -1.74 17.11
CA GLU A 30 1.75 -1.61 16.36
C GLU A 30 1.80 -2.43 15.07
N PHE A 31 0.71 -3.12 14.81
CA PHE A 31 0.42 -3.73 13.51
C PHE A 31 -0.63 -2.89 12.77
N GLN A 32 -0.41 -2.69 11.48
CA GLN A 32 -1.43 -2.25 10.56
C GLN A 32 -1.67 -3.35 9.54
N VAL A 33 -2.93 -3.70 9.32
CA VAL A 33 -3.37 -4.60 8.25
C VAL A 33 -4.20 -3.78 7.27
N ASP A 34 -3.84 -3.91 6.00
CA ASP A 34 -4.48 -3.22 4.90
C ASP A 34 -5.12 -4.25 3.99
N LEU A 35 -6.36 -4.01 3.63
CA LEU A 35 -7.10 -4.84 2.70
C LEU A 35 -7.60 -3.98 1.55
N GLY A 36 -7.55 -4.56 0.35
CA GLY A 36 -7.77 -3.80 -0.76
C GLY A 36 -8.16 -4.35 -2.14
N ALA A 37 -8.66 -3.43 -3.12
CA ALA A 37 -8.78 -3.69 -4.55
C ALA A 37 -8.28 -2.53 -5.43
N ALA A 38 -7.59 -2.89 -6.49
CA ALA A 38 -7.23 -2.00 -7.57
C ALA A 38 -8.02 -2.38 -8.84
N HIS A 39 -8.59 -1.41 -9.53
CA HIS A 39 -9.14 -1.63 -10.86
C HIS A 39 -8.09 -1.21 -11.89
N SER A 40 -7.08 -2.07 -12.06
CA SER A 40 -5.92 -1.78 -12.89
C SER A 40 -5.97 -2.46 -14.24
N LYS A 41 -5.34 -1.85 -15.23
CA LYS A 41 -5.09 -2.38 -16.55
C LYS A 41 -3.61 -2.42 -16.86
N ALA A 42 -3.17 -3.43 -17.60
CA ALA A 42 -1.83 -3.47 -18.16
C ALA A 42 -1.75 -2.69 -19.48
N LYS A 43 -0.61 -2.05 -19.69
CA LYS A 43 -0.31 -1.33 -20.92
C LYS A 43 1.16 -1.48 -21.26
N THR A 44 1.43 -1.76 -22.55
CA THR A 44 2.76 -1.72 -23.17
C THR A 44 2.71 -0.82 -24.40
N ASP A 45 3.81 -0.72 -25.13
CA ASP A 45 3.81 -0.04 -26.44
C ASP A 45 3.02 -0.82 -27.50
N SER A 46 2.87 -2.15 -27.29
CA SER A 46 2.25 -3.07 -28.25
C SER A 46 0.77 -3.31 -27.99
N PHE A 47 0.30 -3.16 -26.73
CA PHE A 47 -1.10 -3.41 -26.37
C PHE A 47 -1.59 -2.56 -25.19
N ASN A 48 -2.90 -2.49 -25.06
CA ASN A 48 -3.59 -1.88 -23.93
C ASN A 48 -4.72 -2.83 -23.51
N ALA A 49 -4.55 -3.49 -22.36
CA ALA A 49 -5.48 -4.47 -21.84
C ALA A 49 -6.72 -3.82 -21.18
N ASP A 50 -7.78 -4.59 -21.04
CA ASP A 50 -8.96 -4.20 -20.27
C ASP A 50 -8.66 -4.29 -18.77
N ALA A 51 -9.17 -3.33 -18.02
CA ALA A 51 -9.00 -3.30 -16.58
C ALA A 51 -9.79 -4.39 -15.88
N LYS A 52 -9.20 -4.96 -14.82
CA LYS A 52 -9.84 -5.90 -13.91
C LYS A 52 -9.71 -5.45 -12.47
N TRP A 53 -10.67 -5.86 -11.64
CA TRP A 53 -10.54 -5.74 -10.20
C TRP A 53 -9.55 -6.77 -9.67
N ASN A 54 -8.59 -6.29 -8.92
CA ASN A 54 -7.50 -7.06 -8.33
C ASN A 54 -7.49 -6.88 -6.82
N PHE A 55 -7.19 -7.95 -6.08
CA PHE A 55 -6.96 -7.86 -4.65
C PHE A 55 -5.60 -7.21 -4.38
N ASP A 56 -5.58 -6.35 -3.37
CA ASP A 56 -4.38 -5.78 -2.76
C ASP A 56 -4.38 -6.06 -1.26
N GLY A 57 -3.22 -6.09 -0.63
CA GLY A 57 -3.13 -6.22 0.81
C GLY A 57 -1.76 -5.85 1.33
N ALA A 58 -1.70 -5.43 2.59
CA ALA A 58 -0.42 -5.20 3.25
C ALA A 58 -0.49 -5.51 4.74
N VAL A 59 0.68 -5.75 5.31
CA VAL A 59 0.90 -5.81 6.75
C VAL A 59 2.11 -4.95 7.06
N THR A 60 1.95 -4.03 8.01
CA THR A 60 3.03 -3.17 8.51
C THR A 60 3.21 -3.40 10.00
N TYR A 61 4.46 -3.57 10.44
CA TYR A 61 4.82 -3.69 11.86
C TYR A 61 5.80 -2.60 12.27
N GLY A 62 5.44 -1.83 13.28
CA GLY A 62 6.30 -0.81 13.87
C GLY A 62 7.32 -1.41 14.84
N PHE A 63 8.59 -1.45 14.44
CA PHE A 63 9.68 -1.84 15.35
C PHE A 63 10.00 -0.77 16.37
N THR A 64 9.93 0.49 15.93
CA THR A 64 10.12 1.69 16.75
C THR A 64 9.07 2.72 16.35
N ASP A 65 9.04 3.86 17.01
CA ASP A 65 8.17 4.99 16.62
C ASP A 65 8.57 5.65 15.28
N LYS A 66 9.70 5.23 14.70
CA LYS A 66 10.22 5.77 13.44
C LYS A 66 10.48 4.73 12.37
N THR A 67 10.54 3.44 12.72
CA THR A 67 10.95 2.38 11.78
C THR A 67 9.90 1.29 11.75
N ALA A 68 9.47 0.90 10.57
CA ALA A 68 8.55 -0.20 10.36
C ALA A 68 9.03 -1.16 9.27
N LEU A 69 8.60 -2.41 9.35
CA LEU A 69 8.67 -3.37 8.27
C LEU A 69 7.29 -3.47 7.63
N GLN A 70 7.26 -3.44 6.32
CA GLN A 70 6.02 -3.54 5.54
C GLN A 70 6.14 -4.66 4.51
N TYR A 71 5.14 -5.53 4.46
CA TYR A 71 4.90 -6.44 3.35
C TYR A 71 3.66 -5.97 2.59
N GLN A 72 3.74 -5.95 1.24
CA GLN A 72 2.62 -5.60 0.38
C GLN A 72 2.44 -6.66 -0.71
N TYR A 73 1.20 -6.92 -1.06
CA TYR A 73 0.78 -7.75 -2.19
C TYR A 73 -0.09 -6.91 -3.12
N HIS A 74 0.20 -6.96 -4.41
CA HIS A 74 -0.58 -6.34 -5.47
C HIS A 74 -0.96 -7.40 -6.49
N GLY A 75 -2.26 -7.64 -6.66
CA GLY A 75 -2.78 -8.33 -7.82
C GLY A 75 -2.73 -7.40 -9.03
N LEU A 76 -2.26 -7.91 -10.15
CA LEU A 76 -2.05 -7.14 -11.38
C LEU A 76 -2.70 -7.81 -12.59
N ASN A 77 -3.78 -8.56 -12.35
CA ASN A 77 -4.49 -9.29 -13.42
C ASN A 77 -5.18 -8.32 -14.37
N ASP A 78 -5.19 -8.69 -15.63
CA ASP A 78 -5.86 -7.95 -16.69
C ASP A 78 -6.56 -8.88 -17.70
N LYS A 79 -7.10 -8.30 -18.78
CA LYS A 79 -7.75 -9.05 -19.85
C LYS A 79 -7.43 -8.42 -21.21
N LEU A 80 -6.94 -9.24 -22.14
CA LEU A 80 -6.64 -8.80 -23.49
C LEU A 80 -7.36 -9.72 -24.49
N ASN A 81 -8.19 -9.14 -25.35
CA ASN A 81 -8.95 -9.88 -26.37
C ASN A 81 -9.74 -11.08 -25.84
N GLY A 82 -10.33 -10.94 -24.66
CA GLY A 82 -11.10 -12.01 -24.03
C GLY A 82 -10.25 -12.98 -23.17
N THR A 83 -8.94 -13.01 -23.31
CA THR A 83 -8.02 -13.85 -22.52
C THR A 83 -7.62 -13.11 -21.25
N SER A 84 -7.69 -13.80 -20.11
CA SER A 84 -7.24 -13.27 -18.81
C SER A 84 -5.78 -13.59 -18.59
N PHE A 85 -5.01 -12.59 -18.15
CA PHE A 85 -3.64 -12.71 -17.68
C PHE A 85 -3.59 -12.52 -16.19
N SER A 86 -2.73 -13.25 -15.52
CA SER A 86 -2.63 -13.25 -14.05
C SER A 86 -1.23 -12.89 -13.61
N ASP A 87 -1.08 -11.68 -13.13
CA ASP A 87 0.17 -11.13 -12.64
C ASP A 87 0.05 -10.69 -11.18
N LYS A 88 1.18 -10.64 -10.50
CA LYS A 88 1.25 -10.24 -9.09
C LYS A 88 2.59 -9.64 -8.73
N MET A 89 2.58 -8.78 -7.72
CA MET A 89 3.78 -8.19 -7.14
C MET A 89 3.76 -8.36 -5.62
N HIS A 90 4.89 -8.78 -5.09
CA HIS A 90 5.15 -8.86 -3.65
C HIS A 90 6.24 -7.86 -3.30
N GLU A 91 6.05 -7.08 -2.26
CA GLU A 91 7.06 -6.13 -1.77
C GLU A 91 7.36 -6.39 -0.30
N VAL A 92 8.63 -6.26 0.07
CA VAL A 92 9.08 -6.17 1.46
C VAL A 92 9.93 -4.91 1.60
N ASN A 93 9.50 -3.98 2.42
CA ASN A 93 10.13 -2.68 2.59
C ASN A 93 10.39 -2.38 4.06
N VAL A 94 11.55 -1.83 4.35
CA VAL A 94 11.79 -1.09 5.60
C VAL A 94 11.40 0.36 5.35
N VAL A 95 10.52 0.89 6.20
CA VAL A 95 10.02 2.26 6.13
C VAL A 95 10.59 3.04 7.30
N GLN A 96 11.19 4.18 7.02
CA GLN A 96 11.79 5.08 8.02
C GLN A 96 11.07 6.43 8.00
N SER A 97 10.43 6.77 9.10
CA SER A 97 9.84 8.10 9.33
C SER A 97 10.93 9.16 9.41
N LEU A 98 10.79 10.22 8.64
CA LEU A 98 11.63 11.41 8.73
C LEU A 98 10.97 12.46 9.64
N ASN A 99 9.67 12.61 9.51
CA ASN A 99 8.82 13.46 10.33
C ASN A 99 7.35 13.06 10.17
N LYS A 100 6.43 13.81 10.77
CA LYS A 100 4.99 13.50 10.72
C LYS A 100 4.40 13.44 9.29
N ASN A 101 5.03 14.12 8.33
CA ASN A 101 4.53 14.24 6.97
C ASN A 101 5.31 13.41 5.95
N PHE A 102 6.54 12.99 6.26
CA PHE A 102 7.42 12.32 5.31
C PHE A 102 8.08 11.08 5.90
N ALA A 103 8.16 10.05 5.07
CA ALA A 103 8.96 8.85 5.30
C ALA A 103 9.70 8.45 4.02
N VAL A 104 10.75 7.69 4.17
CA VAL A 104 11.45 7.02 3.07
C VAL A 104 11.32 5.52 3.24
N TYR A 105 11.42 4.78 2.16
CA TYR A 105 11.46 3.32 2.23
C TYR A 105 12.53 2.76 1.31
N GLY A 106 12.98 1.56 1.65
CA GLY A 106 13.85 0.77 0.80
C GLY A 106 13.58 -0.70 1.01
N GLY A 107 13.71 -1.48 -0.04
CA GLY A 107 13.40 -2.89 0.05
C GLY A 107 13.51 -3.64 -1.26
N TYR A 108 12.74 -4.70 -1.33
CA TYR A 108 12.75 -5.66 -2.41
C TYR A 108 11.33 -5.90 -2.90
N ALA A 109 11.17 -6.00 -4.22
CA ALA A 109 9.95 -6.41 -4.86
C ALA A 109 10.19 -7.59 -5.81
N HIS A 110 9.19 -8.46 -5.91
CA HIS A 110 9.13 -9.59 -6.82
C HIS A 110 7.85 -9.50 -7.64
N ILE A 111 7.97 -9.36 -8.95
CA ILE A 111 6.84 -9.33 -9.88
C ILE A 111 6.92 -10.51 -10.83
N SER A 112 5.81 -11.21 -11.01
CA SER A 112 5.70 -12.40 -11.83
C SER A 112 4.28 -12.63 -12.31
N GLY A 113 4.14 -13.38 -13.39
CA GLY A 113 2.86 -13.79 -13.96
C GLY A 113 2.95 -14.04 -15.45
N ASP A 114 1.80 -14.09 -16.09
CA ASP A 114 1.65 -14.50 -17.49
C ASP A 114 2.25 -13.49 -18.48
N ASP A 115 2.26 -12.19 -18.11
CA ASP A 115 2.84 -11.13 -18.93
C ASP A 115 4.37 -11.07 -18.90
N PHE A 116 5.00 -11.85 -18.01
CA PHE A 116 6.44 -11.83 -17.82
C PHE A 116 7.09 -13.11 -18.32
N ALA A 117 7.99 -13.02 -19.31
CA ALA A 117 8.81 -14.16 -19.75
C ALA A 117 9.67 -14.73 -18.61
N LYS A 118 10.04 -13.90 -17.64
CA LYS A 118 10.76 -14.25 -16.40
C LYS A 118 10.41 -13.26 -15.31
N ALA A 119 10.19 -13.78 -14.12
CA ALA A 119 9.96 -12.95 -12.94
C ALA A 119 11.07 -11.92 -12.71
N ASN A 120 10.69 -10.71 -12.32
CA ASN A 120 11.61 -9.64 -11.98
C ASN A 120 11.82 -9.56 -10.48
N ASN A 121 13.08 -9.58 -10.10
CA ASN A 121 13.56 -9.26 -8.75
C ASN A 121 14.08 -7.83 -8.76
N ILE A 122 13.51 -6.97 -7.93
CA ILE A 122 13.67 -5.53 -7.96
C ILE A 122 14.16 -5.06 -6.60
N ALA A 123 15.32 -4.43 -6.54
CA ALA A 123 15.72 -3.60 -5.41
C ALA A 123 15.11 -2.21 -5.62
N GLN A 124 14.46 -1.65 -4.59
CA GLN A 124 13.73 -0.40 -4.71
C GLN A 124 13.97 0.55 -3.54
N VAL A 125 13.80 1.83 -3.81
CA VAL A 125 13.77 2.91 -2.82
C VAL A 125 12.69 3.91 -3.19
N GLY A 126 12.16 4.62 -2.18
CA GLY A 126 11.14 5.62 -2.45
C GLY A 126 10.81 6.49 -1.26
N VAL A 127 9.82 7.35 -1.48
CA VAL A 127 9.37 8.34 -0.51
C VAL A 127 7.85 8.23 -0.31
N ILE A 128 7.41 8.58 0.88
CA ILE A 128 5.99 8.70 1.24
C ILE A 128 5.79 10.11 1.78
N GLY A 129 4.78 10.78 1.26
CA GLY A 129 4.32 12.08 1.76
C GLY A 129 2.87 11.99 2.21
N LYS A 130 2.52 12.67 3.30
CA LYS A 130 1.18 12.68 3.87
C LYS A 130 0.88 14.02 4.54
N ALA A 131 -0.31 14.55 4.33
CA ALA A 131 -0.73 15.79 4.97
C ALA A 131 -2.21 15.71 5.36
N ASN A 132 -2.54 16.25 6.54
CA ASN A 132 -3.92 16.34 6.98
C ASN A 132 -4.58 17.57 6.32
N LEU A 133 -5.75 17.37 5.71
CA LEU A 133 -6.62 18.43 5.17
C LEU A 133 -7.71 18.83 6.19
N GLY A 134 -7.68 18.26 7.37
CA GLY A 134 -8.63 18.50 8.47
C GLY A 134 -8.44 17.45 9.56
N SER A 135 -9.43 17.29 10.43
CA SER A 135 -9.36 16.30 11.52
C SER A 135 -9.47 14.86 11.05
N LYS A 136 -10.14 14.60 9.93
CA LYS A 136 -10.44 13.24 9.43
C LYS A 136 -9.92 12.96 8.03
N VAL A 137 -9.67 13.98 7.22
CA VAL A 137 -9.25 13.82 5.83
C VAL A 137 -7.75 14.06 5.72
N GLU A 138 -7.08 13.20 4.98
CA GLU A 138 -5.66 13.33 4.65
C GLU A 138 -5.41 13.09 3.16
N VAL A 139 -4.43 13.78 2.61
CA VAL A 139 -3.89 13.51 1.28
C VAL A 139 -2.58 12.76 1.43
N TYR A 140 -2.34 11.80 0.57
CA TYR A 140 -1.09 11.04 0.56
C TYR A 140 -0.52 10.88 -0.84
N GLY A 141 0.79 10.66 -0.89
CA GLY A 141 1.51 10.24 -2.08
C GLY A 141 2.65 9.29 -1.71
N LYS A 142 2.87 8.28 -2.53
CA LYS A 142 4.00 7.35 -2.48
C LYS A 142 4.65 7.33 -3.85
N ALA A 143 5.97 7.43 -3.92
CA ALA A 143 6.70 7.30 -5.17
C ALA A 143 8.00 6.54 -4.94
N GLY A 144 8.38 5.70 -5.91
CA GLY A 144 9.58 4.90 -5.82
C GLY A 144 10.20 4.57 -7.17
N VAL A 145 11.46 4.22 -7.12
CA VAL A 145 12.22 3.73 -8.27
C VAL A 145 12.98 2.48 -7.87
N GLY A 146 13.24 1.63 -8.84
CA GLY A 146 13.95 0.37 -8.60
C GLY A 146 14.75 -0.11 -9.80
N THR A 147 15.46 -1.21 -9.59
CA THR A 147 16.11 -1.94 -10.68
C THR A 147 15.08 -2.40 -11.72
N LYS A 148 15.50 -2.95 -12.84
CA LYS A 148 14.63 -3.38 -13.95
C LYS A 148 13.75 -2.26 -14.52
N LYS A 149 14.27 -1.01 -14.55
CA LYS A 149 13.54 0.19 -15.01
C LYS A 149 12.20 0.37 -14.29
N THR A 150 12.12 -0.05 -13.01
CA THR A 150 10.90 0.03 -12.23
C THR A 150 10.69 1.44 -11.72
N SER A 151 9.47 1.95 -11.87
CA SER A 151 8.99 3.17 -11.24
C SER A 151 7.56 2.96 -10.77
N THR A 152 7.26 3.45 -9.57
CA THR A 152 5.94 3.32 -8.97
C THR A 152 5.51 4.66 -8.42
N TRP A 153 4.22 4.96 -8.50
CA TRP A 153 3.64 6.05 -7.73
C TRP A 153 2.17 5.74 -7.38
N GLU A 154 1.74 6.26 -6.29
CA GLU A 154 0.35 6.25 -5.85
C GLU A 154 0.04 7.58 -5.18
N ALA A 155 -1.12 8.14 -5.45
CA ALA A 155 -1.62 9.34 -4.78
C ALA A 155 -3.10 9.19 -4.50
N GLY A 156 -3.56 9.74 -3.38
CA GLY A 156 -4.95 9.60 -2.99
C GLY A 156 -5.34 10.39 -1.76
N LEU A 157 -6.55 10.11 -1.32
CA LEU A 157 -7.14 10.66 -0.11
C LEU A 157 -7.43 9.53 0.87
N GLY A 158 -7.15 9.79 2.15
CA GLY A 158 -7.53 8.94 3.26
C GLY A 158 -8.61 9.62 4.11
N TYR A 159 -9.48 8.81 4.70
CA TYR A 159 -10.48 9.26 5.67
C TYR A 159 -10.36 8.43 6.94
N LYS A 160 -10.08 9.08 8.06
CA LYS A 160 -10.02 8.48 9.40
C LYS A 160 -11.43 8.26 9.93
N VAL A 161 -11.87 7.01 9.94
CA VAL A 161 -13.15 6.62 10.52
C VAL A 161 -13.09 6.80 12.04
N ASN A 162 -12.02 6.29 12.65
CA ASN A 162 -11.65 6.47 14.06
C ASN A 162 -10.12 6.31 14.23
N GLU A 163 -9.64 6.12 15.45
CA GLU A 163 -8.20 5.98 15.74
C GLU A 163 -7.56 4.72 15.13
N ASP A 164 -8.34 3.66 14.96
CA ASP A 164 -7.86 2.35 14.51
C ASP A 164 -8.18 2.07 13.03
N TRP A 165 -9.16 2.78 12.45
CA TRP A 165 -9.67 2.51 11.11
C TRP A 165 -9.57 3.70 10.18
N ASP A 166 -8.99 3.45 9.00
CA ASP A 166 -8.97 4.39 7.87
C ASP A 166 -9.56 3.73 6.63
N ILE A 167 -10.19 4.52 5.79
CA ILE A 167 -10.50 4.17 4.40
C ILE A 167 -9.75 5.12 3.47
N ASN A 168 -9.42 4.65 2.28
CA ASN A 168 -8.76 5.50 1.30
C ASN A 168 -9.24 5.23 -0.13
N ALA A 169 -9.00 6.19 -1.00
CA ALA A 169 -9.17 6.06 -2.43
C ALA A 169 -8.05 6.84 -3.13
N GLY A 170 -7.55 6.29 -4.21
CA GLY A 170 -6.44 6.90 -4.94
C GLY A 170 -6.29 6.35 -6.34
N TYR A 171 -5.14 6.64 -6.93
CA TYR A 171 -4.73 6.13 -8.23
C TYR A 171 -3.29 5.66 -8.13
N ARG A 172 -3.01 4.48 -8.69
CA ARG A 172 -1.68 3.85 -8.70
C ARG A 172 -1.17 3.64 -10.11
N TYR A 173 0.14 3.74 -10.23
CA TYR A 173 0.91 3.40 -11.41
C TYR A 173 2.13 2.59 -11.00
N ILE A 174 2.33 1.44 -11.65
CA ILE A 174 3.50 0.57 -11.51
C ILE A 174 4.03 0.33 -12.92
N ASN A 175 5.28 0.67 -13.17
CA ASN A 175 5.97 0.37 -14.44
C ASN A 175 7.20 -0.46 -14.16
N THR A 176 7.46 -1.46 -14.99
CA THR A 176 8.64 -2.31 -14.88
C THR A 176 9.00 -2.93 -16.23
N LYS A 177 10.16 -3.53 -16.31
CA LYS A 177 10.64 -4.23 -17.49
C LYS A 177 9.83 -5.53 -17.68
N ARG A 178 9.22 -5.71 -18.86
CA ARG A 178 8.51 -6.94 -19.26
C ARG A 178 9.45 -7.90 -19.97
N THR A 179 10.13 -7.44 -21.02
CA THR A 179 11.14 -8.17 -21.81
C THR A 179 12.44 -7.36 -21.86
N ALA A 180 13.40 -7.79 -22.69
CA ALA A 180 14.64 -7.05 -22.89
C ALA A 180 14.39 -5.62 -23.38
N ASP A 181 13.42 -5.45 -24.28
CA ASP A 181 13.20 -4.23 -25.04
C ASP A 181 11.89 -3.50 -24.69
N GLU A 182 10.98 -4.13 -23.93
CA GLU A 182 9.66 -3.59 -23.63
C GLU A 182 9.40 -3.47 -22.13
N ASN A 183 8.76 -2.38 -21.73
CA ASN A 183 8.22 -2.18 -20.39
C ASN A 183 6.72 -2.47 -20.39
N ILE A 184 6.21 -2.84 -19.21
CA ILE A 184 4.79 -2.95 -18.93
C ILE A 184 4.42 -2.03 -17.78
N SER A 185 3.28 -1.36 -17.89
CA SER A 185 2.73 -0.56 -16.80
C SER A 185 1.36 -1.08 -16.38
N PHE A 186 1.13 -1.12 -15.07
CA PHE A 186 -0.16 -1.42 -14.45
C PHE A 186 -0.67 -0.14 -13.79
N GLN A 187 -1.87 0.29 -14.14
CA GLN A 187 -2.38 1.57 -13.66
C GLN A 187 -3.90 1.54 -13.47
N GLY A 188 -4.36 2.24 -12.45
CA GLY A 188 -5.79 2.36 -12.19
C GLY A 188 -6.14 2.89 -10.82
N PRO A 189 -7.44 3.13 -10.57
CA PRO A 189 -7.93 3.52 -9.27
C PRO A 189 -7.73 2.40 -8.25
N VAL A 190 -7.45 2.82 -7.01
CA VAL A 190 -7.33 1.97 -5.83
C VAL A 190 -8.24 2.49 -4.73
N VAL A 191 -8.80 1.59 -3.94
CA VAL A 191 -9.61 1.93 -2.77
C VAL A 191 -9.24 1.03 -1.59
N GLY A 192 -9.35 1.45 -0.33
CA GLY A 192 -8.78 0.74 0.80
C GLY A 192 -9.38 0.90 2.17
N LEU A 193 -9.09 -0.08 3.01
CA LEU A 193 -9.39 -0.13 4.43
C LEU A 193 -8.13 -0.54 5.19
N SER A 194 -7.72 0.28 6.15
CA SER A 194 -6.62 -0.01 7.06
C SER A 194 -7.15 -0.22 8.48
N TYR A 195 -6.63 -1.22 9.17
CA TYR A 195 -6.90 -1.45 10.59
C TYR A 195 -5.59 -1.54 11.38
N ARG A 196 -5.51 -0.74 12.45
CA ARG A 196 -4.37 -0.71 13.36
C ARG A 196 -4.71 -1.36 14.70
N PHE A 197 -3.78 -2.11 15.25
CA PHE A 197 -3.92 -2.74 16.57
C PHE A 197 -2.56 -3.01 17.20
N GLY A 198 -2.54 -3.22 18.51
CA GLY A 198 -1.30 -3.35 19.27
C GLY A 198 -0.66 -1.97 19.52
N GLY A 199 0.63 -1.98 19.81
CA GLY A 199 1.39 -0.77 20.10
C GLY A 199 1.15 -0.22 21.51
N GLN A 200 2.15 0.48 22.01
CA GLN A 200 1.98 1.31 23.20
C GLN A 200 1.39 2.64 22.74
N LYS A 201 0.10 2.83 22.93
CA LYS A 201 -0.51 4.17 22.79
C LYS A 201 0.21 5.08 23.79
N SER A 202 0.88 6.11 23.30
CA SER A 202 1.51 7.14 24.13
C SER A 202 0.41 7.73 25.01
N VAL A 203 0.44 7.39 26.29
CA VAL A 203 -0.44 8.04 27.28
C VAL A 203 0.11 9.46 27.42
N ALA A 204 -0.66 10.45 26.99
CA ALA A 204 -0.28 11.84 27.25
C ALA A 204 0.00 12.00 28.74
N PRO A 205 1.10 12.67 29.13
CA PRO A 205 1.44 12.84 30.53
C PRO A 205 0.28 13.51 31.24
N VAL A 206 -0.27 12.83 32.25
CA VAL A 206 -1.29 13.40 33.13
C VAL A 206 -0.63 14.56 33.87
N TYR A 207 -0.97 15.77 33.50
CA TYR A 207 -0.53 16.97 34.22
C TYR A 207 -1.20 16.93 35.61
N THR A 208 -0.46 16.55 36.63
CA THR A 208 -0.89 16.70 38.01
C THR A 208 -0.55 18.13 38.44
N PRO A 209 -1.54 18.99 38.69
CA PRO A 209 -1.24 20.34 39.22
C PRO A 209 -0.49 20.21 40.53
N ALA A 210 0.53 21.04 40.73
CA ALA A 210 1.22 21.12 42.01
C ALA A 210 0.21 21.54 43.10
N PRO A 211 0.28 20.95 44.30
CA PRO A 211 -0.58 21.38 45.41
C PRO A 211 -0.27 22.84 45.77
N ALA A 212 -1.34 23.62 45.98
CA ALA A 212 -1.29 25.02 46.37
C ALA A 212 -0.72 25.24 47.75
#